data_0d8586091971f8dc6fe1548150f2dfbe
#
_entry.id   0d8586091971f8dc6fe1548150f2dfbe
#
_cell.length_a   1.000
_cell.length_b   1.000
_cell.length_c   1.000
_cell.angle_alpha   90.00
_cell.angle_beta   90.00
_cell.angle_gamma   90.00
#
_symmetry.space_group_name_H-M   'P 1'
#
loop_
_entity.id
_entity.type
_entity.pdbx_description
1 polymer ?
#
loop_
_entity_poly.entity_id
_entity_poly.type
_entity_poly.pdbx_seq_one_letter_code
_entity_poly.pdbx_strand_id
1 'polypeptide(L)' 'MADDSAHLDILNTTAQGQLKSIIERIERLELEKSEIAEQIKEVFAEAKGNGFDVKI' A
#
# COMPACT_ATOMS: atom_id res chain seq x y z
N MET A 1 -20.66 -9.84 -12.62
CA MET A 1 -20.53 -10.31 -12.53
C MET A 1 -20.26 -11.27 -11.92
N ALA A 2 -20.56 -11.40 -11.08
CA ALA A 2 -20.24 -12.43 -10.40
C ALA A 2 -20.52 -13.59 -11.15
N ASP A 3 -19.63 -14.31 -11.28
CA ASP A 3 -19.78 -15.48 -12.00
C ASP A 3 -20.43 -16.49 -11.12
N ASP A 4 -21.61 -16.83 -11.46
CA ASP A 4 -22.32 -17.79 -10.67
C ASP A 4 -21.71 -19.16 -10.71
N SER A 5 -21.03 -19.46 -11.79
CA SER A 5 -20.41 -20.76 -11.87
C SER A 5 -19.39 -20.95 -10.79
N ALA A 6 -18.86 -19.87 -10.30
CA ALA A 6 -17.89 -19.94 -9.24
C ALA A 6 -18.55 -19.82 -7.88
N HIS A 7 -19.86 -19.77 -7.86
CA HIS A 7 -20.53 -19.52 -6.62
C HIS A 7 -20.24 -20.56 -5.56
N LEU A 8 -20.19 -21.81 -5.95
CA LEU A 8 -19.88 -22.87 -5.02
C LEU A 8 -18.45 -22.79 -4.54
N ASP A 9 -17.57 -22.45 -5.46
CA ASP A 9 -16.19 -22.25 -5.06
C ASP A 9 -16.08 -21.08 -4.14
N ILE A 10 -16.94 -20.11 -4.30
CA ILE A 10 -16.89 -18.92 -3.48
C ILE A 10 -17.03 -19.28 -2.02
N LEU A 11 -17.84 -20.25 -1.70
CA LEU A 11 -18.00 -20.64 -0.32
C LEU A 11 -16.68 -21.08 0.30
N ASN A 12 -15.81 -21.67 -0.52
CA ASN A 12 -14.51 -22.08 -0.03
C ASN A 12 -13.44 -21.05 -0.33
N THR A 13 -13.57 -20.36 -1.47
CA THR A 13 -12.50 -19.49 -1.91
C THR A 13 -12.74 -18.05 -1.58
N THR A 14 -13.97 -17.68 -1.24
CA THR A 14 -14.26 -16.28 -0.96
C THR A 14 -13.41 -15.77 0.18
N ALA A 15 -13.34 -16.53 1.27
CA ALA A 15 -12.55 -16.09 2.40
C ALA A 15 -11.09 -15.99 2.03
N GLN A 16 -10.60 -16.97 1.27
CA GLN A 16 -9.22 -16.93 0.83
C GLN A 16 -8.99 -15.80 -0.16
N GLY A 17 -9.97 -15.60 -1.05
CA GLY A 17 -9.87 -14.50 -2.00
C GLY A 17 -9.89 -13.16 -1.32
N GLN A 18 -10.72 -13.03 -0.30
CA GLN A 18 -10.76 -11.79 0.45
C GLN A 18 -9.46 -11.58 1.22
N LEU A 19 -8.95 -12.63 1.82
CA LEU A 19 -7.70 -12.52 2.54
C LEU A 19 -6.57 -12.14 1.61
N LYS A 20 -6.51 -12.77 0.45
CA LYS A 20 -5.49 -12.44 -0.52
C LYS A 20 -5.62 -10.98 -0.94
N SER A 21 -6.84 -10.54 -1.20
CA SER A 21 -7.07 -9.17 -1.60
C SER A 21 -6.64 -8.19 -0.51
N ILE A 22 -6.95 -8.53 0.73
CA ILE A 22 -6.56 -7.69 1.86
C ILE A 22 -5.05 -7.61 1.96
N ILE A 23 -4.39 -8.74 1.82
CA ILE A 23 -2.93 -8.77 1.91
C ILE A 23 -2.32 -7.95 0.78
N GLU A 24 -2.84 -8.09 -0.43
CA GLU A 24 -2.31 -7.33 -1.55
C GLU A 24 -2.52 -5.83 -1.35
N ARG A 25 -3.65 -5.47 -0.76
CA ARG A 25 -3.90 -4.06 -0.48
C ARG A 25 -2.93 -3.53 0.58
N ILE A 26 -2.68 -4.33 1.59
CA ILE A 26 -1.72 -3.94 2.62
C ILE A 26 -0.34 -3.79 2.02
N GLU A 27 0.07 -4.75 1.20
CA GLU A 27 1.38 -4.69 0.58
C GLU A 27 1.53 -3.45 -0.30
N ARG A 28 0.48 -3.13 -1.05
CA ARG A 28 0.51 -1.94 -1.88
C ARG A 28 0.62 -0.68 -1.03
N LEU A 29 -0.14 -0.63 0.06
CA LEU A 29 -0.10 0.52 0.94
C LEU A 29 1.25 0.64 1.64
N GLU A 30 1.85 -0.49 2.00
CA GLU A 30 3.18 -0.46 2.58
C GLU A 30 4.19 0.09 1.57
N LEU A 31 4.05 -0.30 0.31
CA LEU A 31 4.93 0.23 -0.71
C LEU A 31 4.72 1.74 -0.87
N GLU A 32 3.47 2.17 -0.93
CA GLU A 32 3.17 3.60 -1.06
C GLU A 32 3.70 4.36 0.14
N LYS A 33 3.58 3.78 1.31
CA LYS A 33 4.10 4.41 2.52
C LYS A 33 5.61 4.57 2.43
N SER A 34 6.28 3.56 1.93
CA SER A 34 7.72 3.61 1.76
C SER A 34 8.12 4.68 0.76
N GLU A 35 7.37 4.78 -0.33
CA GLU A 35 7.65 5.80 -1.35
C GLU A 35 7.43 7.19 -0.79
N ILE A 36 6.39 7.37 0.01
CA ILE A 36 6.13 8.65 0.63
C ILE A 36 7.24 9.00 1.61
N ALA A 37 7.69 8.02 2.37
CA ALA A 37 8.79 8.25 3.31
C ALA A 37 10.04 8.71 2.57
N GLU A 38 10.30 8.13 1.40
CA GLU A 38 11.43 8.56 0.60
C GLU A 38 11.25 9.99 0.11
N GLN A 39 10.04 10.33 -0.32
CA GLN A 39 9.77 11.68 -0.77
C GLN A 39 9.96 12.69 0.35
N ILE A 40 9.54 12.33 1.56
CA ILE A 40 9.73 13.21 2.70
C ILE A 40 11.22 13.42 2.96
N LYS A 41 11.99 12.36 2.89
CA LYS A 41 13.43 12.48 3.06
C LYS A 41 14.05 13.40 2.01
N GLU A 42 13.57 13.29 0.78
CA GLU A 42 14.07 14.12 -0.29
C GLU A 42 13.75 15.58 -0.04
N VAL A 43 12.55 15.86 0.47
CA VAL A 43 12.17 17.24 0.76
C VAL A 43 13.03 17.79 1.90
N PHE A 44 13.27 16.99 2.93
CA PHE A 44 14.15 17.42 3.99
C PHE A 44 15.55 17.68 3.49
N ALA A 45 16.05 16.82 2.61
CA ALA A 45 17.37 16.99 2.04
C ALA A 45 17.43 18.27 1.20
N GLU A 46 16.36 18.54 0.46
CA GLU A 46 16.28 19.75 -0.33
C GLU A 46 16.29 20.98 0.57
N ALA A 47 15.51 20.95 1.63
CA ALA A 47 15.46 22.08 2.55
C ALA A 47 16.84 22.30 3.17
N LYS A 48 17.50 21.22 3.54
CA LYS A 48 18.81 21.33 4.12
C LYS A 48 19.83 21.87 3.13
N GLY A 49 19.71 21.42 1.89
CA GLY A 49 20.57 21.92 0.82
C GLY A 49 20.37 23.40 0.57
N ASN A 50 19.18 23.91 0.87
CA ASN A 50 18.89 25.33 0.74
C ASN A 50 19.22 26.11 2.01
N GLY A 51 19.81 25.47 2.99
CA GLY A 51 20.25 26.19 4.17
C GLY A 51 19.26 26.21 5.31
N PHE A 52 18.18 25.45 5.18
CA PHE A 52 17.22 25.41 6.27
C PHE A 52 17.57 24.31 7.25
N ASP A 53 17.32 24.58 8.50
CA ASP A 53 17.54 23.59 9.55
C ASP A 53 16.18 23.06 9.95
N VAL A 54 15.85 21.90 9.45
CA VAL A 54 14.54 21.32 9.68
C VAL A 54 14.65 20.29 10.79
N LYS A 55 14.03 20.60 11.90
CA LYS A 55 13.99 19.67 13.02
C LYS A 55 12.55 19.37 13.33
N ILE A 56 12.22 18.13 13.34
CA ILE A 56 10.86 17.71 13.68
C ILE A 56 10.90 16.68 14.77
#